data_4a32fb1fa6a5aa8e3efba15389873b22
#
_entry.id   4a32fb1fa6a5aa8e3efba15389873b22
#
_cell.length_a   1.000
_cell.length_b   1.000
_cell.length_c   1.000
_cell.angle_alpha   90.00
_cell.angle_beta   90.00
_cell.angle_gamma   90.00
#
_symmetry.space_group_name_H-M   'P 1'
#
loop_
_entity.id
_entity.type
_entity.pdbx_description
1 polymer ?
#
loop_
_entity_poly.entity_id
_entity_poly.type
_entity_poly.pdbx_seq_one_letter_code
_entity_poly.pdbx_strand_id
1 'polypeptide(L)' 'MADASEVLEMMKQVALSRIALLKEGVTFYDEAKRASYLREYEGKVRDIEDLMRRLQIRLVHSRKDSPENSD' A
#
# COMPACT_ATOMS: atom_id res chain seq x y z
N MET A 1 17.81 9.23 0.31
CA MET A 1 17.36 7.85 0.55
C MET A 1 15.89 7.83 0.90
N ALA A 2 15.12 6.94 0.25
CA ALA A 2 13.68 6.87 0.50
C ALA A 2 13.42 6.25 1.87
N ASP A 3 12.47 6.80 2.61
CA ASP A 3 12.06 6.21 3.88
C ASP A 3 10.98 5.14 3.64
N ALA A 4 10.56 4.49 4.72
CA ALA A 4 9.60 3.39 4.61
C ALA A 4 8.26 3.84 4.03
N SER A 5 7.82 5.05 4.38
CA SER A 5 6.57 5.60 3.84
C SER A 5 6.64 5.77 2.34
N GLU A 6 7.75 6.29 1.84
CA GLU A 6 7.91 6.48 0.40
C GLU A 6 7.95 5.16 -0.34
N VAL A 7 8.65 4.16 0.22
CA VAL A 7 8.70 2.83 -0.39
C VAL A 7 7.32 2.21 -0.44
N LEU A 8 6.56 2.30 0.65
CA LEU A 8 5.21 1.75 0.69
C LEU A 8 4.30 2.47 -0.30
N GLU A 9 4.43 3.79 -0.43
CA GLU A 9 3.64 4.53 -1.40
C GLU A 9 3.95 4.10 -2.83
N MET A 10 5.21 3.87 -3.13
CA MET A 10 5.61 3.38 -4.45
C MET A 10 5.02 1.99 -4.71
N MET A 11 5.08 1.11 -3.73
CA MET A 11 4.50 -0.23 -3.85
C MET A 11 3.00 -0.16 -4.08
N LYS A 12 2.33 0.74 -3.36
CA LYS A 12 0.90 0.95 -3.52
C LYS A 12 0.57 1.41 -4.94
N GLN A 13 1.33 2.36 -5.47
CA GLN A 13 1.10 2.89 -6.81
C GLN A 13 1.29 1.81 -7.87
N VAL A 14 2.32 0.98 -7.71
CA VAL A 14 2.54 -0.14 -8.63
C VAL A 14 1.36 -1.10 -8.59
N ALA A 15 0.88 -1.44 -7.39
CA ALA A 15 -0.25 -2.36 -7.24
C ALA A 15 -1.52 -1.78 -7.86
N LEU A 16 -1.78 -0.49 -7.64
CA LEU A 16 -2.95 0.18 -8.22
C LEU A 16 -2.88 0.20 -9.73
N SER A 17 -1.70 0.43 -10.29
CA SER A 17 -1.51 0.40 -11.75
C SER A 17 -1.83 -0.98 -12.32
N ARG A 18 -1.38 -2.02 -11.63
CA ARG A 18 -1.66 -3.38 -12.07
C ARG A 18 -3.14 -3.74 -11.96
N ILE A 19 -3.80 -3.24 -10.92
CA ILE A 19 -5.25 -3.41 -10.77
C ILE A 19 -5.98 -2.78 -11.96
N ALA A 20 -5.59 -1.57 -12.33
CA ALA A 20 -6.19 -0.89 -13.47
C ALA A 20 -6.04 -1.71 -14.75
N LEU A 21 -4.85 -2.25 -15.00
CA LEU A 21 -4.60 -3.07 -16.18
C LEU A 21 -5.45 -4.35 -16.16
N LEU A 22 -5.59 -4.95 -14.98
CA LEU A 22 -6.41 -6.15 -14.84
C LEU A 22 -7.88 -5.86 -15.11
N LYS A 23 -8.38 -4.72 -14.62
CA LYS A 23 -9.76 -4.33 -14.84
C LYS A 23 -10.06 -4.04 -16.30
N GLU A 24 -9.07 -3.53 -17.04
CA GLU A 24 -9.22 -3.27 -18.45
C GLU A 24 -9.11 -4.53 -19.30
N GLY A 25 -8.70 -5.64 -18.69
CA GLY A 25 -8.58 -6.90 -19.40
C GLY A 25 -7.37 -6.99 -20.33
N VAL A 26 -6.40 -6.13 -20.12
CA VAL A 26 -5.22 -6.05 -20.99
C VAL A 26 -4.27 -7.22 -20.77
N THR A 27 -4.19 -7.70 -19.54
CA THR A 27 -3.15 -8.64 -19.14
C THR A 27 -3.52 -10.11 -19.36
N PHE A 28 -4.77 -10.46 -19.12
CA PHE A 28 -5.20 -11.86 -19.19
C PHE A 28 -6.48 -12.00 -20.00
N TYR A 29 -6.53 -13.05 -20.82
CA TYR A 29 -7.75 -13.41 -21.55
C TYR A 29 -8.70 -14.23 -20.68
N ASP A 30 -8.15 -14.97 -19.72
CA ASP A 30 -8.95 -15.84 -18.86
C ASP A 30 -9.57 -15.03 -17.72
N GLU A 31 -10.92 -14.97 -17.72
CA GLU A 31 -11.65 -14.23 -16.69
C GLU A 31 -11.39 -14.72 -15.28
N ALA A 32 -11.27 -16.04 -15.11
CA ALA A 32 -11.02 -16.60 -13.77
C ALA A 32 -9.67 -16.17 -13.24
N LYS A 33 -8.65 -16.22 -14.10
CA LYS A 33 -7.31 -15.78 -13.71
C LYS A 33 -7.28 -14.29 -13.41
N ARG A 34 -7.94 -13.51 -14.26
CA ARG A 34 -8.03 -12.07 -14.06
C ARG A 34 -8.66 -11.74 -12.72
N ALA A 35 -9.79 -12.38 -12.41
CA ALA A 35 -10.49 -12.14 -11.16
C ALA A 35 -9.61 -12.53 -9.95
N SER A 36 -8.89 -13.65 -10.07
CA SER A 36 -8.01 -14.12 -9.01
C SER A 36 -6.87 -13.13 -8.74
N TYR A 37 -6.20 -12.68 -9.79
CA TYR A 37 -5.13 -11.72 -9.65
C TYR A 37 -5.63 -10.37 -9.16
N LEU A 38 -6.81 -9.97 -9.59
CA LEU A 38 -7.41 -8.71 -9.14
C LEU A 38 -7.62 -8.74 -7.62
N ARG A 39 -8.19 -9.83 -7.11
CA ARG A 39 -8.39 -9.96 -5.68
C ARG A 39 -7.08 -9.97 -4.92
N GLU A 40 -6.06 -10.62 -5.48
CA GLU A 40 -4.75 -10.69 -4.86
C GLU A 40 -4.12 -9.29 -4.75
N TYR A 41 -4.17 -8.52 -5.82
CA TYR A 41 -3.61 -7.17 -5.80
C TYR A 41 -4.41 -6.22 -4.93
N GLU A 42 -5.72 -6.36 -4.90
CA GLU A 42 -6.55 -5.56 -3.99
C GLU A 42 -6.21 -5.87 -2.54
N GLY A 43 -5.95 -7.14 -2.24
CA GLY A 43 -5.49 -7.53 -0.92
C GLY A 43 -4.14 -6.92 -0.57
N LYS A 44 -3.23 -6.89 -1.54
CA LYS A 44 -1.92 -6.27 -1.34
C LYS A 44 -2.03 -4.78 -1.06
N VAL A 45 -2.91 -4.08 -1.77
CA VAL A 45 -3.14 -2.66 -1.53
C VAL A 45 -3.64 -2.44 -0.11
N ARG A 46 -4.59 -3.24 0.34
CA ARG A 46 -5.11 -3.12 1.71
C ARG A 46 -4.02 -3.36 2.74
N ASP A 47 -3.17 -4.36 2.49
CA ASP A 47 -2.07 -4.66 3.41
C ASP A 47 -1.07 -3.50 3.46
N ILE A 48 -0.76 -2.93 2.31
CA ILE A 48 0.15 -1.79 2.24
C ILE A 48 -0.45 -0.59 2.97
N GLU A 49 -1.72 -0.30 2.73
CA GLU A 49 -2.39 0.80 3.42
C GLU A 49 -2.41 0.60 4.92
N ASP A 50 -2.59 -0.63 5.36
CA ASP A 50 -2.57 -0.98 6.77
C ASP A 50 -1.20 -0.71 7.37
N LEU A 51 -0.14 -1.12 6.67
CA LEU A 51 1.22 -0.87 7.11
C LEU A 51 1.52 0.62 7.18
N MET A 52 1.08 1.37 6.18
CA MET A 52 1.27 2.82 6.16
C MET A 52 0.59 3.47 7.35
N ARG A 53 -0.61 3.03 7.67
CA ARG A 53 -1.36 3.56 8.81
C ARG A 53 -0.63 3.26 10.12
N ARG A 54 -0.15 2.04 10.27
CA ARG A 54 0.60 1.65 11.48
C ARG A 54 1.87 2.46 11.62
N LEU A 55 2.55 2.70 10.52
CA LEU A 55 3.77 3.48 10.53
C LEU A 55 3.50 4.92 10.96
N GLN A 56 2.42 5.51 10.45
CA GLN A 56 2.05 6.86 10.82
C GLN A 56 1.70 6.97 12.31
N ILE A 57 0.96 6.00 12.82
CA ILE A 57 0.60 5.97 14.23
C ILE A 57 1.86 5.90 15.09
N ARG A 58 2.80 5.06 14.70
CA ARG A 58 4.06 4.91 15.43
C ARG A 58 4.86 6.20 15.43
N LEU A 59 4.92 6.88 14.29
CA LEU A 59 5.64 8.15 14.19
C LEU A 59 5.00 9.22 15.05
N VAL A 60 3.68 9.29 15.08
CA VAL A 60 2.97 10.24 15.92
C VAL A 60 3.24 9.96 17.39
N HIS A 61 3.21 8.70 17.78
CA HIS A 61 3.53 8.31 19.15
C HIS A 61 4.96 8.71 19.53
N SER A 62 5.90 8.46 18.64
CA SER A 62 7.29 8.82 18.87
C SER A 62 7.44 10.32 19.11
N ARG A 63 6.72 11.12 18.33
CA ARG A 63 6.78 12.57 18.49
C ARG A 63 6.22 13.01 19.82
N LYS A 64 5.11 12.42 20.24
CA LYS A 64 4.49 12.76 21.52
C LYS A 64 5.38 12.37 22.69
N ASP A 65 6.15 11.32 22.52
CA ASP A 65 7.00 10.82 23.57
C ASP A 65 8.36 11.51 23.62
N SER A 66 8.66 12.36 22.64
CA SER A 66 9.95 13.00 22.63
C SER A 66 10.00 14.10 23.71
N PRO A 67 11.19 14.36 24.28
CA PRO A 67 11.33 15.32 25.37
C PRO A 67 10.83 16.72 25.05
N GLU A 68 11.05 17.16 23.84
CA GLU A 68 10.63 18.50 23.44
C GLU A 68 9.12 18.63 23.35
N ASN A 69 8.43 17.50 23.18
CA ASN A 69 6.98 17.51 23.11
C ASN A 69 6.33 17.35 24.46
N SER A 70 7.08 16.97 25.44
CA SER A 70 6.54 16.76 26.78
C SER A 70 6.49 18.03 27.60
N ASP A 71 6.86 19.13 27.05
CA ASP A 71 6.80 20.43 27.71
C ASP A 71 5.40 20.84 28.11
#